data_19a5af4ff34d790d5475d083766da068
#
_entry.id   19a5af4ff34d790d5475d083766da068
#
_cell.length_a   1.000
_cell.length_b   1.000
_cell.length_c   1.000
_cell.angle_alpha   90.00
_cell.angle_beta   90.00
_cell.angle_gamma   90.00
#
_symmetry.space_group_name_H-M   'P 1'
#
loop_
_entity.id
_entity.type
_entity.pdbx_description
1 polymer ?
#
loop_
_entity_poly.entity_id
_entity_poly.type
_entity_poly.pdbx_seq_one_letter_code
_entity_poly.pdbx_strand_id
1 'polypeptide(L)'
;MPSADPDRVKQEIEDIIGLDASDAVLCSAKSGIGIPDILEAIVNKVPAPPDKSDEPTRALIFDSRFDAYKGAIAYVRVKEGSIKAKDTIRMMHDKKDFDVTELGIFTPDLVPVQE
;
A
#
# COMPACT_ATOMS: atom_id res chain seq x y z
N MET A 1 -10.33 -25.31 -12.90
CA MET A 1 -10.39 -26.54 -12.08
C MET A 1 -11.73 -27.21 -12.35
N PRO A 2 -11.83 -28.55 -12.39
CA PRO A 2 -13.09 -29.24 -12.70
C PRO A 2 -14.24 -28.94 -11.72
N SER A 3 -13.92 -28.50 -10.51
CA SER A 3 -14.86 -28.13 -9.44
C SER A 3 -15.19 -26.63 -9.38
N ALA A 4 -14.66 -25.83 -10.30
CA ALA A 4 -14.97 -24.41 -10.35
C ALA A 4 -16.34 -24.22 -11.01
N ASP A 5 -17.21 -23.46 -10.36
CA ASP A 5 -18.54 -23.08 -10.82
C ASP A 5 -18.65 -21.55 -10.77
N PRO A 6 -18.19 -20.86 -11.83
CA PRO A 6 -18.16 -19.40 -11.85
C PRO A 6 -19.53 -18.75 -11.72
N ASP A 7 -20.56 -19.33 -12.34
CA ASP A 7 -21.90 -18.75 -12.37
C ASP A 7 -22.53 -18.79 -10.98
N ARG A 8 -22.41 -19.93 -10.27
CA ARG A 8 -22.85 -20.06 -8.89
C ARG A 8 -22.10 -19.08 -7.97
N VAL A 9 -20.78 -18.96 -8.12
CA VAL A 9 -19.98 -18.06 -7.28
C VAL A 9 -20.32 -16.59 -7.54
N LYS A 10 -20.56 -16.18 -8.77
CA LYS A 10 -21.05 -14.83 -9.09
C LYS A 10 -22.37 -14.55 -8.38
N GLN A 11 -23.32 -15.48 -8.48
CA GLN A 11 -24.61 -15.33 -7.80
C GLN A 11 -24.44 -15.23 -6.28
N GLU A 12 -23.60 -16.05 -5.68
CA GLU A 12 -23.31 -15.98 -4.24
C GLU A 12 -22.70 -14.62 -3.81
N ILE A 13 -21.82 -14.03 -4.65
CA ILE A 13 -21.26 -12.70 -4.40
C ILE A 13 -22.37 -11.65 -4.41
N GLU A 14 -23.27 -11.69 -5.36
CA GLU A 14 -24.39 -10.77 -5.47
C GLU A 14 -25.38 -10.94 -4.29
N ASP A 15 -25.75 -12.16 -3.97
CA ASP A 15 -26.76 -12.46 -2.97
C ASP A 15 -26.26 -12.22 -1.51
N ILE A 16 -25.00 -12.55 -1.22
CA ILE A 16 -24.47 -12.52 0.14
C ILE A 16 -23.74 -11.19 0.43
N ILE A 17 -22.96 -10.69 -0.54
CA ILE A 17 -22.11 -9.50 -0.38
C ILE A 17 -22.82 -8.25 -0.90
N GLY A 18 -23.73 -8.40 -1.86
CA GLY A 18 -24.45 -7.29 -2.49
C GLY A 18 -23.60 -6.52 -3.51
N LEU A 19 -22.57 -7.14 -4.06
CA LEU A 19 -21.72 -6.55 -5.10
C LEU A 19 -22.13 -7.12 -6.47
N ASP A 20 -22.23 -6.25 -7.47
CA ASP A 20 -22.40 -6.68 -8.86
C ASP A 20 -21.18 -7.48 -9.32
N ALA A 21 -21.37 -8.75 -9.66
CA ALA A 21 -20.34 -9.66 -10.11
C ALA A 21 -20.40 -9.91 -11.64
N SER A 22 -21.22 -9.18 -12.39
CA SER A 22 -21.36 -9.34 -13.84
C SER A 22 -20.02 -9.20 -14.57
N ASP A 23 -19.22 -8.21 -14.17
CA ASP A 23 -17.91 -7.88 -14.72
C ASP A 23 -16.73 -8.61 -14.05
N ALA A 24 -16.99 -9.61 -13.20
CA ALA A 24 -15.94 -10.34 -12.50
C ALA A 24 -15.04 -11.10 -13.46
N VAL A 25 -13.74 -10.85 -13.39
CA VAL A 25 -12.73 -11.52 -14.23
C VAL A 25 -12.51 -12.94 -13.72
N LEU A 26 -12.71 -13.92 -14.61
CA LEU A 26 -12.43 -15.32 -14.29
C LEU A 26 -10.95 -15.61 -14.44
N CYS A 27 -10.34 -16.14 -13.38
CA CYS A 27 -8.90 -16.37 -13.36
C CYS A 27 -8.51 -17.70 -12.70
N SER A 28 -7.29 -18.12 -12.99
CA SER A 28 -6.63 -19.24 -12.32
C SER A 28 -5.16 -18.91 -12.11
N ALA A 29 -4.78 -18.60 -10.88
CA ALA A 29 -3.40 -18.31 -10.54
C ALA A 29 -2.45 -19.47 -10.89
N LYS A 30 -2.90 -20.72 -10.68
CA LYS A 30 -2.10 -21.94 -10.98
C LYS A 30 -1.78 -22.08 -12.46
N SER A 31 -2.72 -21.76 -13.35
CA SER A 31 -2.56 -21.93 -14.81
C SER A 31 -2.25 -20.62 -15.55
N GLY A 32 -2.25 -19.48 -14.85
CA GLY A 32 -2.01 -18.16 -15.45
C GLY A 32 -3.20 -17.60 -16.27
N ILE A 33 -4.32 -18.34 -16.33
CA ILE A 33 -5.49 -17.89 -17.08
C ILE A 33 -6.09 -16.65 -16.42
N GLY A 34 -6.40 -15.61 -17.22
CA GLY A 34 -7.05 -14.38 -16.78
C GLY A 34 -6.20 -13.45 -15.92
N ILE A 35 -4.93 -13.75 -15.68
CA ILE A 35 -4.06 -12.89 -14.88
C ILE A 35 -3.81 -11.52 -15.55
N PRO A 36 -3.48 -11.45 -16.86
CA PRO A 36 -3.39 -10.16 -17.55
C PRO A 36 -4.68 -9.34 -17.46
N ASP A 37 -5.84 -9.99 -17.60
CA ASP A 37 -7.14 -9.33 -17.56
C ASP A 37 -7.43 -8.72 -16.16
N ILE A 38 -7.00 -9.39 -15.07
CA ILE A 38 -7.09 -8.82 -13.73
C ILE A 38 -6.22 -7.58 -13.60
N LEU A 39 -4.97 -7.63 -14.06
CA LEU A 39 -4.06 -6.48 -14.00
C LEU A 39 -4.61 -5.29 -14.77
N GLU A 40 -5.14 -5.52 -15.97
CA GLU A 40 -5.81 -4.49 -16.76
C GLU A 40 -7.07 -3.96 -16.05
N ALA A 41 -7.87 -4.82 -15.45
CA ALA A 41 -9.05 -4.40 -14.69
C ALA A 41 -8.66 -3.52 -13.48
N ILE A 42 -7.57 -3.85 -12.78
CA ILE A 42 -7.06 -3.03 -11.68
C ILE A 42 -6.67 -1.64 -12.20
N VAL A 43 -5.88 -1.56 -13.27
CA VAL A 43 -5.43 -0.28 -13.85
C VAL A 43 -6.61 0.59 -14.29
N ASN A 44 -7.63 -0.03 -14.89
CA ASN A 44 -8.76 0.70 -15.47
C ASN A 44 -9.87 1.04 -14.46
N LYS A 45 -10.08 0.22 -13.44
CA LYS A 45 -11.23 0.34 -12.52
C LYS A 45 -10.87 0.86 -11.13
N VAL A 46 -9.62 0.66 -10.68
CA VAL A 46 -9.22 1.12 -9.35
C VAL A 46 -8.64 2.54 -9.44
N PRO A 47 -9.26 3.53 -8.78
CA PRO A 47 -8.74 4.89 -8.83
C PRO A 47 -7.35 4.96 -8.17
N ALA A 48 -6.45 5.74 -8.77
CA ALA A 48 -5.17 6.04 -8.16
C ALA A 48 -5.36 6.76 -6.81
N PRO A 49 -4.45 6.58 -5.85
CA PRO A 49 -4.46 7.38 -4.64
C PRO A 49 -4.44 8.89 -4.98
N PRO A 50 -5.19 9.72 -4.23
CA PRO A 50 -5.14 11.16 -4.47
C PRO A 50 -3.72 11.69 -4.23
N ASP A 51 -3.21 12.48 -5.17
CA ASP A 51 -1.96 13.19 -4.97
C ASP A 51 -2.15 14.29 -3.94
N LYS A 52 -1.36 14.24 -2.87
CA LYS A 52 -1.34 15.18 -1.77
C LYS A 52 0.09 15.60 -1.42
N SER A 53 0.98 15.56 -2.39
CA SER A 53 2.40 15.89 -2.21
C SER A 53 2.64 17.34 -1.79
N ASP A 54 1.75 18.26 -2.17
CA ASP A 54 1.82 19.68 -1.85
C ASP A 54 1.22 20.04 -0.47
N GLU A 55 0.58 19.09 0.21
CA GLU A 55 0.00 19.30 1.54
C GLU A 55 1.07 19.24 2.65
N PRO A 56 0.79 19.82 3.84
CA PRO A 56 1.68 19.66 4.99
C PRO A 56 1.94 18.19 5.31
N THR A 57 3.22 17.84 5.51
CA THR A 57 3.64 16.47 5.69
C THR A 57 2.96 15.80 6.88
N ARG A 58 2.29 14.69 6.60
CA ARG A 58 1.74 13.77 7.60
C ARG A 58 2.07 12.33 7.25
N ALA A 59 2.59 11.59 8.21
CA ALA A 59 2.91 10.19 8.06
C ALA A 59 2.35 9.35 9.22
N LEU A 60 2.02 8.10 8.95
CA LEU A 60 1.59 7.13 9.94
C LEU A 60 2.75 6.16 10.20
N ILE A 61 3.20 6.08 11.45
CA ILE A 61 4.10 5.03 11.90
C ILE A 61 3.25 3.78 12.09
N PHE A 62 3.56 2.69 11.40
CA PHE A 62 2.84 1.42 11.51
C PHE A 62 3.69 0.30 12.10
N ASP A 63 5.01 0.48 12.15
CA ASP A 63 5.94 -0.45 12.77
C ASP A 63 7.23 0.26 13.18
N SER A 64 8.03 -0.35 14.05
CA SER A 64 9.33 0.17 14.45
C SER A 64 10.25 -0.95 14.90
N ARG A 65 11.56 -0.74 14.74
CA ARG A 65 12.60 -1.59 15.32
C ARG A 65 13.73 -0.75 15.87
N PHE A 66 14.51 -1.32 16.77
CA PHE A 66 15.73 -0.72 17.25
C PHE A 66 16.95 -1.40 16.60
N ASP A 67 17.85 -0.59 16.09
CA ASP A 67 19.14 -1.01 15.55
C ASP A 67 20.26 -0.44 16.44
N ALA A 68 21.24 -1.25 16.82
CA ALA A 68 22.30 -0.84 17.73
C ALA A 68 23.20 0.29 17.18
N TYR A 69 23.26 0.44 15.86
CA TYR A 69 24.09 1.44 15.19
C TYR A 69 23.28 2.66 14.69
N LYS A 70 22.06 2.41 14.19
CA LYS A 70 21.20 3.43 13.60
C LYS A 70 20.17 4.01 14.59
N GLY A 71 19.98 3.35 15.74
CA GLY A 71 18.97 3.75 16.72
C GLY A 71 17.56 3.27 16.37
N ALA A 72 16.57 4.08 16.66
CA ALA A 72 15.17 3.75 16.36
C ALA A 72 14.89 3.93 14.87
N ILE A 73 14.43 2.86 14.22
CA ILE A 73 13.98 2.85 12.82
C ILE A 73 12.47 2.73 12.85
N ALA A 74 11.78 3.76 12.35
CA ALA A 74 10.33 3.77 12.21
C ALA A 74 9.93 3.44 10.76
N TYR A 75 8.98 2.51 10.62
CA TYR A 75 8.34 2.22 9.33
C TYR A 75 7.14 3.13 9.17
N VAL A 76 7.17 3.98 8.16
CA VAL A 76 6.17 5.02 7.99
C VAL A 76 5.46 4.90 6.64
N ARG A 77 4.19 5.26 6.62
CA ARG A 77 3.44 5.51 5.41
C ARG A 77 3.16 7.01 5.32
N VAL A 78 3.77 7.67 4.36
CA VAL A 78 3.46 9.06 4.05
C VAL A 78 2.04 9.14 3.53
N LYS A 79 1.21 9.97 4.14
CA LYS A 79 -0.19 10.20 3.80
C LYS A 79 -0.37 11.48 3.02
N GLU A 80 0.42 12.51 3.34
CA GLU A 80 0.40 13.83 2.75
C GLU A 80 1.81 14.43 2.81
N GLY A 81 2.14 15.30 1.87
CA GLY A 81 3.45 15.92 1.76
C GLY A 81 4.57 14.92 1.44
N SER A 82 5.79 15.30 1.75
CA SER A 82 6.99 14.46 1.59
C SER A 82 7.89 14.54 2.82
N ILE A 83 8.80 13.57 2.97
CA ILE A 83 9.81 13.56 4.04
C ILE A 83 11.17 13.47 3.36
N LYS A 84 12.11 14.33 3.79
CA LYS A 84 13.49 14.34 3.31
C LYS A 84 14.46 13.92 4.41
N ALA A 85 15.59 13.37 4.01
CA ALA A 85 16.68 13.16 4.92
C ALA A 85 17.13 14.52 5.51
N LYS A 86 17.35 14.57 6.83
CA LYS A 86 17.66 15.75 7.64
C LYS A 86 16.49 16.68 7.94
N ASP A 87 15.26 16.34 7.58
CA ASP A 87 14.08 17.06 8.06
C ASP A 87 13.93 16.87 9.58
N THR A 88 13.32 17.85 10.24
CA THR A 88 12.85 17.69 11.62
C THR A 88 11.36 17.33 11.58
N ILE A 89 11.01 16.17 12.14
CA ILE A 89 9.64 15.69 12.28
C ILE A 89 9.12 15.90 13.68
N ARG A 90 7.82 16.10 13.81
CA ARG A 90 7.14 16.21 15.11
C ARG A 90 6.21 15.04 15.35
N MET A 91 6.42 14.33 16.45
CA MET A 91 5.46 13.31 16.89
C MET A 91 4.17 13.98 17.34
N MET A 92 3.03 13.57 16.72
CA MET A 92 1.75 14.27 16.95
C MET A 92 1.21 14.08 18.37
N HIS A 93 1.50 12.94 19.00
CA HIS A 93 0.99 12.60 20.34
C HIS A 93 1.70 13.39 21.45
N ASP A 94 2.99 13.25 21.57
CA ASP A 94 3.81 13.81 22.66
C ASP A 94 4.49 15.14 22.31
N LYS A 95 4.27 15.66 21.10
CA LYS A 95 4.76 16.96 20.61
C LYS A 95 6.28 17.10 20.64
N LYS A 96 7.01 15.99 20.60
CA LYS A 96 8.47 15.96 20.55
C LYS A 96 8.97 16.00 19.12
N ASP A 97 10.06 16.73 18.93
CA ASP A 97 10.75 16.87 17.65
C ASP A 97 11.91 15.89 17.55
N PHE A 98 12.13 15.33 16.38
CA PHE A 98 13.23 14.41 16.06
C PHE A 98 13.77 14.72 14.68
N ASP A 99 15.09 14.64 14.53
CA ASP A 99 15.73 14.79 13.24
C ASP A 99 15.78 13.45 12.49
N VAL A 100 15.41 13.46 11.22
CA VAL A 100 15.52 12.31 10.33
C VAL A 100 16.97 12.14 9.91
N THR A 101 17.69 11.21 10.52
CA THR A 101 19.11 10.98 10.23
C THR A 101 19.32 10.28 8.89
N GLU A 102 18.46 9.32 8.55
CA GLU A 102 18.50 8.53 7.31
C GLU A 102 17.08 8.23 6.87
N LEU A 103 16.86 8.25 5.57
CA LEU A 103 15.61 7.86 4.92
C LEU A 103 15.86 6.72 3.93
N GLY A 104 14.91 5.81 3.80
CA GLY A 104 15.02 4.70 2.87
C GLY A 104 13.67 4.10 2.51
N ILE A 105 13.67 3.32 1.43
CA ILE A 105 12.52 2.52 0.98
C ILE A 105 12.91 1.05 0.93
N PHE A 106 11.90 0.16 0.99
CA PHE A 106 12.10 -1.29 0.80
C PHE A 106 11.79 -1.70 -0.63
N THR A 107 12.76 -2.43 -1.29
CA THR A 107 12.63 -2.86 -2.69
C THR A 107 13.29 -4.22 -3.04
N PRO A 108 13.09 -5.35 -2.37
CA PRO A 108 12.68 -5.69 -1.00
C PRO A 108 13.72 -5.31 0.07
N ASP A 109 14.97 -5.07 -0.31
CA ASP A 109 16.02 -4.63 0.59
C ASP A 109 15.88 -3.12 0.88
N LEU A 110 16.45 -2.69 2.01
CA LEU A 110 16.49 -1.29 2.39
C LEU A 110 17.41 -0.51 1.44
N VAL A 111 16.86 0.42 0.69
CA VAL A 111 17.60 1.32 -0.21
C VAL A 111 17.52 2.74 0.35
N PRO A 112 18.67 3.39 0.67
CA PRO A 112 18.67 4.79 1.10
C PRO A 112 18.16 5.72 -0.01
N VAL A 113 17.34 6.71 0.38
CA VAL A 113 16.84 7.77 -0.52
C VAL A 113 16.98 9.13 0.13
N GLN A 114 16.85 10.21 -0.66
CA GLN A 114 16.92 11.58 -0.14
C GLN A 114 15.54 12.14 0.20
N GLU A 115 14.52 11.67 -0.53
CA GLU A 115 13.13 12.07 -0.40
C GLU A 115 12.21 10.90 -0.74
#